data_25c727b0a0b3823ecdadef07ef0fd4a5
#
_entry.id   25c727b0a0b3823ecdadef07ef0fd4a5
#
_cell.length_a   1.000
_cell.length_b   1.000
_cell.length_c   1.000
_cell.angle_alpha   90.00
_cell.angle_beta   90.00
_cell.angle_gamma   90.00
#
_symmetry.space_group_name_H-M   'P 1'
#
loop_
_entity.id
_entity.type
_entity.pdbx_description
1 polymer ?
#
loop_
_entity_poly.entity_id
_entity_poly.type
_entity_poly.pdbx_seq_one_letter_code
_entity_poly.pdbx_strand_id
1 'polypeptide(L)'
;MCIRDSPSLVTSGFLTSRQCAELVRDLEARHSILISGATGVGKTTLLGALATSLPAQERLICIEDTAELNLYHPQLVQLVTRDNNTEGRGGIPMSVLVWQALRMRPDRIIVGEVRGNEAVDLLTALNTGHRGSLASIHANSARDVPHRLLTLALTAGMPEAAAQHTIASALDVIVHLARDSYTGQRHISDIWHARNTWHTVGSWCMSDKYGDDYADSSGRNISRSSDASDNNKACENREACENSREEMACDE
;
A
#
# COMPACT_ATOMS: atom_id res chain seq x y z
N MET A 1 -16.15 -8.26 15.49
CA MET A 1 -14.90 -8.21 16.27
C MET A 1 -14.13 -7.00 15.73
N CYS A 2 -14.06 -5.91 16.45
CA CYS A 2 -13.45 -4.66 15.97
C CYS A 2 -11.94 -4.73 16.20
N ILE A 3 -11.11 -4.02 15.40
CA ILE A 3 -9.67 -3.86 15.72
C ILE A 3 -9.49 -3.35 17.15
N ARG A 4 -10.41 -2.48 17.62
CA ARG A 4 -10.46 -2.01 19.03
C ARG A 4 -10.68 -3.17 20.02
N ASP A 5 -11.35 -4.25 19.57
CA ASP A 5 -11.69 -5.42 20.37
C ASP A 5 -10.76 -6.62 20.07
N SER A 6 -9.73 -6.45 19.25
CA SER A 6 -8.69 -7.45 19.00
C SER A 6 -7.53 -7.28 20.01
N PRO A 7 -7.76 -7.59 21.31
CA PRO A 7 -6.66 -7.62 22.29
C PRO A 7 -5.54 -8.53 21.80
N SER A 8 -5.85 -9.50 20.94
CA SER A 8 -4.91 -10.49 20.45
C SER A 8 -3.75 -9.90 19.63
N LEU A 9 -3.99 -8.94 18.73
CA LEU A 9 -2.92 -8.36 17.90
C LEU A 9 -2.02 -7.40 18.70
N VAL A 10 -2.61 -6.61 19.61
CA VAL A 10 -1.84 -5.75 20.52
C VAL A 10 -1.14 -6.59 21.58
N THR A 11 -1.85 -7.55 22.21
CA THR A 11 -1.30 -8.41 23.28
C THR A 11 -0.19 -9.32 22.75
N SER A 12 -0.29 -9.77 21.48
CA SER A 12 0.77 -10.55 20.84
C SER A 12 1.99 -9.73 20.44
N GLY A 13 1.94 -8.39 20.58
CA GLY A 13 2.99 -7.49 20.14
C GLY A 13 3.08 -7.34 18.59
N PHE A 14 2.04 -7.80 17.87
CA PHE A 14 2.01 -7.65 16.42
C PHE A 14 1.89 -6.18 15.98
N LEU A 15 1.15 -5.39 16.76
CA LEU A 15 1.04 -3.93 16.62
C LEU A 15 0.93 -3.27 18.00
N THR A 16 1.38 -2.02 18.10
CA THR A 16 1.24 -1.20 19.31
C THR A 16 -0.17 -0.60 19.40
N SER A 17 -0.58 -0.20 20.60
CA SER A 17 -1.86 0.51 20.80
C SER A 17 -1.94 1.81 19.96
N ARG A 18 -0.82 2.51 19.77
CA ARG A 18 -0.73 3.72 18.94
C ARG A 18 -0.98 3.37 17.45
N GLN A 19 -0.32 2.37 16.93
CA GLN A 19 -0.51 1.89 15.55
C GLN A 19 -1.97 1.41 15.32
N CYS A 20 -2.55 0.72 16.31
CA CYS A 20 -3.95 0.32 16.25
C CYS A 20 -4.89 1.53 16.12
N ALA A 21 -4.71 2.55 16.97
CA ALA A 21 -5.52 3.77 16.93
C ALA A 21 -5.32 4.57 15.62
N GLU A 22 -4.12 4.54 15.03
CA GLU A 22 -3.79 5.16 13.75
C GLU A 22 -4.53 4.46 12.60
N LEU A 23 -4.43 3.15 12.50
CA LEU A 23 -5.12 2.36 11.47
C LEU A 23 -6.65 2.48 11.56
N VAL A 24 -7.22 2.57 12.77
CA VAL A 24 -8.65 2.81 12.95
C VAL A 24 -9.05 4.16 12.37
N ARG A 25 -8.29 5.23 12.65
CA ARG A 25 -8.55 6.55 12.07
C ARG A 25 -8.46 6.54 10.55
N ASP A 26 -7.49 5.82 9.98
CA ASP A 26 -7.34 5.71 8.54
C ASP A 26 -8.53 4.99 7.89
N LEU A 27 -9.03 3.92 8.52
CA LEU A 27 -10.24 3.23 8.08
C LEU A 27 -11.49 4.14 8.14
N GLU A 28 -11.66 4.89 9.25
CA GLU A 28 -12.75 5.86 9.43
C GLU A 28 -12.68 7.00 8.40
N ALA A 29 -11.46 7.46 8.07
CA ALA A 29 -11.22 8.48 7.05
C ALA A 29 -11.36 7.96 5.61
N ARG A 30 -11.68 6.68 5.40
CA ARG A 30 -11.73 6.01 4.10
C ARG A 30 -10.42 6.14 3.31
N HIS A 31 -9.30 6.02 4.02
CA HIS A 31 -8.00 5.91 3.39
C HIS A 31 -7.82 4.51 2.78
N SER A 32 -7.32 4.47 1.55
CA SER A 32 -6.92 3.21 0.90
C SER A 32 -5.62 2.71 1.53
N ILE A 33 -5.64 1.50 2.09
CA ILE A 33 -4.51 0.93 2.83
C ILE A 33 -3.90 -0.22 2.03
N LEU A 34 -2.61 -0.13 1.77
CA LEU A 34 -1.83 -1.20 1.14
C LEU A 34 -0.88 -1.83 2.15
N ILE A 35 -1.09 -3.12 2.45
CA ILE A 35 -0.27 -3.88 3.38
C ILE A 35 0.88 -4.54 2.62
N SER A 36 2.11 -4.29 3.03
CA SER A 36 3.30 -4.81 2.37
C SER A 36 4.17 -5.65 3.32
N GLY A 37 5.03 -6.46 2.75
CA GLY A 37 5.98 -7.30 3.49
C GLY A 37 6.26 -8.63 2.81
N ALA A 38 7.23 -9.37 3.33
CA ALA A 38 7.64 -10.68 2.82
C ALA A 38 6.54 -11.74 2.99
N THR A 39 6.78 -12.94 2.45
CA THR A 39 5.88 -14.09 2.65
C THR A 39 5.86 -14.50 4.13
N GLY A 40 4.67 -14.81 4.65
CA GLY A 40 4.50 -15.33 6.00
C GLY A 40 4.63 -14.31 7.13
N VAL A 41 4.76 -13.00 6.86
CA VAL A 41 4.85 -11.95 7.91
C VAL A 41 3.50 -11.57 8.51
N GLY A 42 2.38 -12.07 7.97
CA GLY A 42 1.04 -11.83 8.52
C GLY A 42 0.22 -10.79 7.75
N LYS A 43 0.51 -10.52 6.46
CA LYS A 43 -0.30 -9.61 5.63
C LYS A 43 -1.77 -9.98 5.61
N THR A 44 -2.08 -11.25 5.31
CA THR A 44 -3.44 -11.78 5.29
C THR A 44 -4.13 -11.65 6.65
N THR A 45 -3.39 -11.86 7.75
CA THR A 45 -3.91 -11.70 9.12
C THR A 45 -4.31 -10.24 9.41
N LEU A 46 -3.43 -9.29 9.08
CA LEU A 46 -3.75 -7.87 9.28
C LEU A 46 -4.88 -7.42 8.36
N LEU A 47 -4.84 -7.81 7.09
CA LEU A 47 -5.88 -7.50 6.11
C LEU A 47 -7.25 -8.00 6.60
N GLY A 48 -7.31 -9.23 7.09
CA GLY A 48 -8.53 -9.81 7.66
C GLY A 48 -9.03 -9.07 8.89
N ALA A 49 -8.12 -8.68 9.80
CA ALA A 49 -8.48 -7.90 10.99
C ALA A 49 -9.02 -6.52 10.64
N LEU A 50 -8.39 -5.81 9.69
CA LEU A 50 -8.86 -4.51 9.19
C LEU A 50 -10.24 -4.65 8.52
N ALA A 51 -10.39 -5.62 7.63
CA ALA A 51 -11.64 -5.86 6.91
C ALA A 51 -12.80 -6.22 7.85
N THR A 52 -12.55 -7.05 8.85
CA THR A 52 -13.58 -7.44 9.84
C THR A 52 -14.01 -6.26 10.73
N SER A 53 -13.15 -5.24 10.89
CA SER A 53 -13.45 -4.06 11.69
C SER A 53 -14.25 -2.99 10.97
N LEU A 54 -14.51 -3.16 9.68
CA LEU A 54 -15.29 -2.22 8.88
C LEU A 54 -16.76 -2.19 9.32
N PRO A 55 -17.48 -1.08 9.09
CA PRO A 55 -18.88 -0.94 9.49
C PRO A 55 -19.76 -2.02 8.84
N ALA A 56 -20.63 -2.65 9.64
CA ALA A 56 -21.50 -3.75 9.22
C ALA A 56 -22.45 -3.40 8.06
N GLN A 57 -22.70 -2.11 7.82
CA GLN A 57 -23.55 -1.59 6.75
C GLN A 57 -22.79 -1.48 5.42
N GLU A 58 -21.46 -1.44 5.44
CA GLU A 58 -20.66 -1.34 4.22
C GLU A 58 -20.63 -2.65 3.46
N ARG A 59 -20.81 -2.57 2.14
CA ARG A 59 -20.73 -3.71 1.24
C ARG A 59 -19.28 -3.96 0.86
N LEU A 60 -18.75 -5.11 1.27
CA LEU A 60 -17.38 -5.54 1.02
C LEU A 60 -17.34 -6.56 -0.11
N ILE A 61 -16.49 -6.33 -1.10
CA ILE A 61 -16.16 -7.33 -2.12
C ILE A 61 -14.71 -7.75 -1.91
N CYS A 62 -14.51 -8.99 -1.51
CA CYS A 62 -13.19 -9.60 -1.32
C CYS A 62 -12.80 -10.41 -2.55
N ILE A 63 -11.61 -10.21 -3.06
CA ILE A 63 -11.08 -10.86 -4.26
C ILE A 63 -9.75 -11.52 -3.91
N GLU A 64 -9.63 -12.82 -4.16
CA GLU A 64 -8.47 -13.63 -3.81
C GLU A 64 -8.13 -14.64 -4.91
N ASP A 65 -6.86 -15.04 -4.99
CA ASP A 65 -6.43 -16.16 -5.83
C ASP A 65 -6.87 -17.49 -5.20
N THR A 66 -6.70 -17.60 -3.90
CA THR A 66 -7.15 -18.74 -3.09
C THR A 66 -7.86 -18.17 -1.87
N ALA A 67 -8.97 -18.76 -1.47
CA ALA A 67 -9.73 -18.30 -0.31
C ALA A 67 -8.94 -18.53 1.00
N GLU A 68 -8.12 -17.54 1.38
CA GLU A 68 -7.32 -17.54 2.60
C GLU A 68 -7.90 -16.62 3.69
N LEU A 69 -8.59 -15.55 3.25
CA LEU A 69 -9.18 -14.57 4.14
C LEU A 69 -10.48 -15.11 4.73
N ASN A 70 -10.41 -15.51 5.99
CA ASN A 70 -11.60 -15.93 6.73
C ASN A 70 -12.29 -14.71 7.34
N LEU A 71 -13.01 -13.95 6.51
CA LEU A 71 -13.68 -12.72 6.89
C LEU A 71 -15.09 -13.01 7.44
N TYR A 72 -15.37 -12.43 8.59
CA TYR A 72 -16.74 -12.43 9.14
C TYR A 72 -17.32 -11.02 9.04
N HIS A 73 -18.16 -10.78 8.01
CA HIS A 73 -18.81 -9.50 7.80
C HIS A 73 -20.21 -9.69 7.17
N PRO A 74 -21.27 -8.98 7.65
CA PRO A 74 -22.65 -9.22 7.20
C PRO A 74 -22.87 -8.96 5.71
N GLN A 75 -22.15 -8.02 5.12
CA GLN A 75 -22.29 -7.58 3.73
C GLN A 75 -21.08 -8.00 2.88
N LEU A 76 -20.52 -9.19 3.13
CA LEU A 76 -19.37 -9.70 2.40
C LEU A 76 -19.77 -10.51 1.17
N VAL A 77 -19.13 -10.23 0.04
CA VAL A 77 -19.09 -11.10 -1.13
C VAL A 77 -17.65 -11.49 -1.40
N GLN A 78 -17.37 -12.79 -1.48
CA GLN A 78 -16.05 -13.31 -1.82
C GLN A 78 -16.03 -13.80 -3.26
N LEU A 79 -15.03 -13.36 -4.00
CA LEU A 79 -14.74 -13.77 -5.37
C LEU A 79 -13.34 -14.41 -5.38
N VAL A 80 -13.26 -15.60 -5.97
CA VAL A 80 -12.01 -16.37 -6.05
C VAL A 80 -11.67 -16.59 -7.51
N THR A 81 -10.42 -16.44 -7.89
CA THR A 81 -9.95 -16.74 -9.24
C THR A 81 -10.17 -18.22 -9.57
N ARG A 82 -10.18 -18.51 -10.82
CA ARG A 82 -10.27 -19.88 -11.29
C ARG A 82 -9.24 -20.12 -12.38
N ASP A 83 -8.43 -21.14 -12.20
CA ASP A 83 -7.48 -21.58 -13.22
C ASP A 83 -8.19 -22.16 -14.45
N ASN A 84 -7.50 -22.15 -15.57
CA ASN A 84 -7.96 -22.87 -16.75
C ASN A 84 -8.05 -24.38 -16.45
N ASN A 85 -9.04 -25.03 -17.06
CA ASN A 85 -9.10 -26.49 -17.05
C ASN A 85 -7.95 -27.10 -17.92
N THR A 86 -7.90 -28.42 -17.97
CA THR A 86 -6.88 -29.16 -18.76
C THR A 86 -6.92 -28.85 -20.26
N GLU A 87 -8.01 -28.29 -20.76
CA GLU A 87 -8.18 -27.85 -22.15
C GLU A 87 -7.80 -26.37 -22.35
N GLY A 88 -7.27 -25.70 -21.34
CA GLY A 88 -6.90 -24.29 -21.38
C GLY A 88 -8.08 -23.31 -21.36
N ARG A 89 -9.27 -23.75 -20.91
CA ARG A 89 -10.50 -22.95 -20.93
C ARG A 89 -11.08 -22.74 -19.54
N GLY A 90 -11.89 -21.69 -19.41
CA GLY A 90 -12.72 -21.45 -18.23
C GLY A 90 -12.01 -20.78 -17.07
N GLY A 91 -10.77 -20.30 -17.24
CA GLY A 91 -10.07 -19.48 -16.25
C GLY A 91 -10.74 -18.12 -16.06
N ILE A 92 -10.70 -17.64 -14.82
CA ILE A 92 -11.18 -16.30 -14.45
C ILE A 92 -10.04 -15.62 -13.69
N PRO A 93 -9.28 -14.74 -14.35
CA PRO A 93 -8.16 -14.06 -13.71
C PRO A 93 -8.66 -12.95 -12.76
N MET A 94 -7.80 -12.53 -11.84
CA MET A 94 -8.11 -11.52 -10.82
C MET A 94 -8.56 -10.18 -11.42
N SER A 95 -7.95 -9.74 -12.52
CA SER A 95 -8.34 -8.51 -13.23
C SER A 95 -9.82 -8.51 -13.63
N VAL A 96 -10.31 -9.64 -14.14
CA VAL A 96 -11.75 -9.80 -14.48
C VAL A 96 -12.61 -9.69 -13.24
N LEU A 97 -12.20 -10.27 -12.11
CA LEU A 97 -12.94 -10.20 -10.85
C LEU A 97 -12.97 -8.78 -10.29
N VAL A 98 -11.87 -8.01 -10.37
CA VAL A 98 -11.84 -6.59 -9.99
C VAL A 98 -12.84 -5.79 -10.82
N TRP A 99 -12.87 -5.98 -12.14
CA TRP A 99 -13.84 -5.34 -13.03
C TRP A 99 -15.29 -5.68 -12.68
N GLN A 100 -15.57 -6.95 -12.35
CA GLN A 100 -16.92 -7.36 -11.95
C GLN A 100 -17.28 -6.77 -10.58
N ALA A 101 -16.35 -6.75 -9.64
CA ALA A 101 -16.55 -6.17 -8.31
C ALA A 101 -17.02 -4.71 -8.39
N LEU A 102 -16.44 -3.89 -9.28
CA LEU A 102 -16.84 -2.49 -9.48
C LEU A 102 -18.32 -2.35 -9.89
N ARG A 103 -18.90 -3.34 -10.56
CA ARG A 103 -20.31 -3.35 -10.97
C ARG A 103 -21.27 -3.83 -9.89
N MET A 104 -20.74 -4.37 -8.79
CA MET A 104 -21.51 -4.91 -7.68
C MET A 104 -21.85 -3.89 -6.59
N ARG A 105 -21.56 -2.60 -6.85
CA ARG A 105 -21.71 -1.48 -5.91
C ARG A 105 -20.99 -1.72 -4.59
N PRO A 106 -19.67 -1.96 -4.58
CA PRO A 106 -18.92 -2.10 -3.36
C PRO A 106 -18.77 -0.75 -2.66
N ASP A 107 -18.87 -0.74 -1.33
CA ASP A 107 -18.39 0.38 -0.53
C ASP A 107 -16.86 0.32 -0.39
N ARG A 108 -16.32 -0.92 -0.32
CA ARG A 108 -14.87 -1.18 -0.33
C ARG A 108 -14.55 -2.46 -1.07
N ILE A 109 -13.40 -2.46 -1.73
CA ILE A 109 -12.83 -3.63 -2.39
C ILE A 109 -11.66 -4.11 -1.52
N ILE A 110 -11.57 -5.41 -1.30
CA ILE A 110 -10.48 -6.04 -0.59
C ILE A 110 -9.79 -6.98 -1.56
N VAL A 111 -8.50 -6.75 -1.85
CA VAL A 111 -7.71 -7.63 -2.71
C VAL A 111 -6.70 -8.37 -1.85
N GLY A 112 -6.83 -9.69 -1.79
CA GLY A 112 -6.00 -10.55 -0.96
C GLY A 112 -4.52 -10.31 -1.22
N GLU A 113 -4.10 -10.30 -2.50
CA GLU A 113 -2.75 -9.97 -2.90
C GLU A 113 -2.70 -9.44 -4.34
N VAL A 114 -1.90 -8.40 -4.55
CA VAL A 114 -1.65 -7.79 -5.85
C VAL A 114 -0.32 -8.30 -6.41
N ARG A 115 -0.37 -9.02 -7.54
CA ARG A 115 0.80 -9.66 -8.17
C ARG A 115 1.00 -9.34 -9.64
N GLY A 116 -0.05 -8.91 -10.34
CA GLY A 116 -0.07 -8.77 -11.80
C GLY A 116 -0.88 -7.57 -12.29
N ASN A 117 -1.54 -7.75 -13.43
CA ASN A 117 -2.26 -6.68 -14.14
C ASN A 117 -3.43 -6.10 -13.35
N GLU A 118 -4.00 -6.85 -12.39
CA GLU A 118 -5.03 -6.37 -11.48
C GLU A 118 -4.59 -5.14 -10.66
N ALA A 119 -3.28 -4.89 -10.55
CA ALA A 119 -2.74 -3.69 -9.93
C ALA A 119 -3.29 -2.42 -10.59
N VAL A 120 -3.34 -2.39 -11.92
CA VAL A 120 -3.84 -1.24 -12.69
C VAL A 120 -5.34 -1.05 -12.47
N ASP A 121 -6.09 -2.15 -12.49
CA ASP A 121 -7.54 -2.13 -12.29
C ASP A 121 -7.88 -1.65 -10.87
N LEU A 122 -7.16 -2.14 -9.86
CA LEU A 122 -7.29 -1.68 -8.47
C LEU A 122 -6.96 -0.19 -8.32
N LEU A 123 -5.81 0.26 -8.81
CA LEU A 123 -5.42 1.67 -8.75
C LEU A 123 -6.43 2.58 -9.43
N THR A 124 -6.98 2.14 -10.56
CA THR A 124 -8.05 2.85 -11.28
C THR A 124 -9.32 2.91 -10.44
N ALA A 125 -9.70 1.81 -9.79
CA ALA A 125 -10.86 1.74 -8.90
C ALA A 125 -10.72 2.72 -7.72
N LEU A 126 -9.55 2.76 -7.08
CA LEU A 126 -9.25 3.68 -5.97
C LEU A 126 -9.38 5.15 -6.37
N ASN A 127 -9.01 5.48 -7.61
CA ASN A 127 -9.11 6.85 -8.15
C ASN A 127 -10.53 7.21 -8.64
N THR A 128 -11.40 6.22 -8.86
CA THR A 128 -12.73 6.44 -9.44
C THR A 128 -13.90 6.26 -8.44
N GLY A 129 -13.63 6.46 -7.15
CA GLY A 129 -14.68 6.52 -6.14
C GLY A 129 -14.73 5.37 -5.14
N HIS A 130 -13.85 4.36 -5.26
CA HIS A 130 -13.79 3.21 -4.35
C HIS A 130 -12.68 3.39 -3.29
N ARG A 131 -12.56 4.60 -2.73
CA ARG A 131 -11.61 4.92 -1.65
C ARG A 131 -11.89 4.11 -0.38
N GLY A 132 -10.83 3.88 0.38
CA GLY A 132 -10.92 3.09 1.60
C GLY A 132 -10.84 1.58 1.36
N SER A 133 -10.48 1.17 0.15
CA SER A 133 -10.22 -0.24 -0.17
C SER A 133 -8.92 -0.71 0.45
N LEU A 134 -8.80 -2.02 0.64
CA LEU A 134 -7.68 -2.66 1.30
C LEU A 134 -7.03 -3.65 0.34
N ALA A 135 -5.71 -3.71 0.33
CA ALA A 135 -5.00 -4.72 -0.45
C ALA A 135 -3.69 -5.14 0.20
N SER A 136 -3.11 -6.25 -0.24
CA SER A 136 -1.75 -6.60 0.12
C SER A 136 -0.84 -6.73 -1.10
N ILE A 137 0.47 -6.54 -0.89
CA ILE A 137 1.50 -6.67 -1.91
C ILE A 137 2.79 -7.19 -1.30
N HIS A 138 3.58 -7.92 -2.07
CA HIS A 138 4.94 -8.26 -1.68
C HIS A 138 5.91 -7.10 -1.95
N ALA A 139 6.62 -6.66 -0.91
CA ALA A 139 7.72 -5.71 -1.00
C ALA A 139 8.72 -5.94 0.14
N ASN A 140 9.98 -5.55 -0.05
CA ASN A 140 11.03 -5.70 0.96
C ASN A 140 11.01 -4.57 1.99
N SER A 141 10.49 -3.40 1.63
CA SER A 141 10.30 -2.24 2.51
C SER A 141 9.05 -1.46 2.09
N ALA A 142 8.56 -0.56 2.94
CA ALA A 142 7.49 0.37 2.58
C ALA A 142 7.88 1.24 1.37
N ARG A 143 9.15 1.61 1.28
CA ARG A 143 9.73 2.44 0.20
C ARG A 143 9.71 1.75 -1.17
N ASP A 144 9.78 0.43 -1.20
CA ASP A 144 9.78 -0.35 -2.45
C ASP A 144 8.37 -0.50 -3.05
N VAL A 145 7.32 -0.26 -2.26
CA VAL A 145 5.93 -0.47 -2.68
C VAL A 145 5.57 0.34 -3.93
N PRO A 146 5.84 1.66 -4.00
CA PRO A 146 5.55 2.44 -5.19
C PRO A 146 6.30 1.95 -6.44
N HIS A 147 7.58 1.60 -6.31
CA HIS A 147 8.37 1.04 -7.40
C HIS A 147 7.83 -0.32 -7.87
N ARG A 148 7.37 -1.14 -6.92
CA ARG A 148 6.73 -2.42 -7.24
C ARG A 148 5.44 -2.22 -8.03
N LEU A 149 4.59 -1.29 -7.60
CA LEU A 149 3.36 -0.94 -8.32
C LEU A 149 3.66 -0.35 -9.70
N LEU A 150 4.67 0.51 -9.81
CA LEU A 150 5.11 1.05 -11.10
C LEU A 150 5.53 -0.07 -12.04
N THR A 151 6.34 -1.02 -11.58
CA THR A 151 6.75 -2.18 -12.39
C THR A 151 5.54 -2.97 -12.88
N LEU A 152 4.55 -3.24 -12.01
CA LEU A 152 3.32 -3.95 -12.38
C LEU A 152 2.51 -3.17 -13.42
N ALA A 153 2.36 -1.85 -13.24
CA ALA A 153 1.64 -0.99 -14.16
C ALA A 153 2.30 -0.91 -15.55
N LEU A 154 3.64 -0.78 -15.59
CA LEU A 154 4.41 -0.81 -16.85
C LEU A 154 4.28 -2.16 -17.56
N THR A 155 4.34 -3.27 -16.81
CA THR A 155 4.15 -4.62 -17.35
C THR A 155 2.75 -4.82 -17.93
N ALA A 156 1.74 -4.18 -17.34
CA ALA A 156 0.37 -4.16 -17.83
C ALA A 156 0.17 -3.20 -19.04
N GLY A 157 1.23 -2.51 -19.50
CA GLY A 157 1.20 -1.64 -20.67
C GLY A 157 0.79 -0.18 -20.38
N MET A 158 0.71 0.23 -19.10
CA MET A 158 0.44 1.62 -18.76
C MET A 158 1.68 2.49 -19.03
N PRO A 159 1.56 3.67 -19.67
CA PRO A 159 2.66 4.61 -19.83
C PRO A 159 3.20 5.08 -18.46
N GLU A 160 4.51 5.26 -18.35
CA GLU A 160 5.18 5.55 -17.07
C GLU A 160 4.60 6.78 -16.35
N ALA A 161 4.46 7.90 -17.06
CA ALA A 161 3.90 9.13 -16.48
C ALA A 161 2.47 8.93 -15.96
N ALA A 162 1.64 8.16 -16.68
CA ALA A 162 0.29 7.83 -16.26
C ALA A 162 0.30 6.91 -15.03
N ALA A 163 1.20 5.91 -15.02
CA ALA A 163 1.35 5.00 -13.89
C ALA A 163 1.77 5.73 -12.62
N GLN A 164 2.77 6.59 -12.70
CA GLN A 164 3.24 7.41 -11.58
C GLN A 164 2.10 8.27 -11.01
N HIS A 165 1.37 8.98 -11.88
CA HIS A 165 0.26 9.83 -11.45
C HIS A 165 -0.88 9.01 -10.82
N THR A 166 -1.21 7.87 -11.42
CA THR A 166 -2.28 6.98 -10.92
C THR A 166 -1.94 6.41 -9.55
N ILE A 167 -0.70 5.96 -9.35
CA ILE A 167 -0.22 5.44 -8.07
C ILE A 167 -0.25 6.54 -7.00
N ALA A 168 0.24 7.74 -7.33
CA ALA A 168 0.25 8.89 -6.43
C ALA A 168 -1.13 9.26 -5.91
N SER A 169 -2.13 9.20 -6.79
CA SER A 169 -3.50 9.58 -6.46
C SER A 169 -4.25 8.50 -5.69
N ALA A 170 -3.91 7.22 -5.90
CA ALA A 170 -4.62 6.07 -5.36
C ALA A 170 -4.21 5.69 -3.95
N LEU A 171 -2.92 5.86 -3.60
CA LEU A 171 -2.39 5.42 -2.32
C LEU A 171 -2.53 6.49 -1.24
N ASP A 172 -3.15 6.12 -0.13
CA ASP A 172 -3.23 6.97 1.05
C ASP A 172 -2.26 6.48 2.15
N VAL A 173 -2.23 5.16 2.41
CA VAL A 173 -1.44 4.57 3.49
C VAL A 173 -0.76 3.27 3.04
N ILE A 174 0.51 3.11 3.39
CA ILE A 174 1.26 1.86 3.25
C ILE A 174 1.62 1.37 4.65
N VAL A 175 1.28 0.11 4.96
CA VAL A 175 1.63 -0.55 6.21
C VAL A 175 2.63 -1.65 5.90
N HIS A 176 3.86 -1.54 6.40
CA HIS A 176 4.88 -2.56 6.17
C HIS A 176 5.01 -3.48 7.37
N LEU A 177 4.98 -4.80 7.08
CA LEU A 177 5.14 -5.85 8.07
C LEU A 177 6.52 -6.47 7.96
N ALA A 178 7.16 -6.65 9.11
CA ALA A 178 8.43 -7.35 9.23
C ALA A 178 8.33 -8.50 10.22
N ARG A 179 9.33 -9.37 10.16
CA ARG A 179 9.57 -10.42 11.13
C ARG A 179 10.94 -10.19 11.74
N ASP A 180 10.99 -10.07 13.05
CA ASP A 180 12.25 -9.96 13.79
C ASP A 180 13.10 -11.21 13.56
N SER A 181 14.37 -11.02 13.19
CA SER A 181 15.28 -12.09 12.81
C SER A 181 15.72 -12.94 14.00
N TYR A 182 15.68 -12.40 15.23
CA TYR A 182 16.15 -13.08 16.45
C TYR A 182 14.99 -13.77 17.16
N THR A 183 13.88 -13.06 17.37
CA THR A 183 12.72 -13.57 18.11
C THR A 183 11.72 -14.29 17.22
N GLY A 184 11.77 -14.05 15.91
CA GLY A 184 10.78 -14.54 14.96
C GLY A 184 9.42 -13.84 15.07
N GLN A 185 9.31 -12.80 15.92
CA GLN A 185 8.08 -12.06 16.15
C GLN A 185 7.71 -11.25 14.91
N ARG A 186 6.44 -11.30 14.55
CA ARG A 186 5.87 -10.50 13.45
C ARG A 186 5.36 -9.19 14.02
N HIS A 187 5.63 -8.06 13.35
CA HIS A 187 5.21 -6.74 13.81
C HIS A 187 5.00 -5.77 12.64
N ILE A 188 4.30 -4.67 12.88
CA ILE A 188 4.29 -3.54 11.97
C ILE A 188 5.58 -2.76 12.16
N SER A 189 6.44 -2.78 11.16
CA SER A 189 7.71 -2.04 11.18
C SER A 189 7.55 -0.58 10.78
N ASP A 190 6.53 -0.28 9.91
CA ASP A 190 6.36 1.05 9.36
C ASP A 190 4.91 1.31 8.94
N ILE A 191 4.41 2.54 9.19
CA ILE A 191 3.14 3.05 8.66
C ILE A 191 3.45 4.36 7.95
N TRP A 192 3.21 4.39 6.66
CA TRP A 192 3.55 5.51 5.80
C TRP A 192 2.32 6.11 5.13
N HIS A 193 2.13 7.44 5.27
CA HIS A 193 1.04 8.18 4.69
C HIS A 193 1.51 8.92 3.44
N ALA A 194 0.99 8.53 2.27
CA ALA A 194 1.43 9.00 0.97
C ALA A 194 1.01 10.45 0.63
N ARG A 195 0.04 11.03 1.36
CA ARG A 195 -0.66 12.28 0.98
C ARG A 195 0.20 13.54 0.86
N ASN A 196 1.46 13.54 1.31
CA ASN A 196 2.27 14.76 1.35
C ASN A 196 3.60 14.66 0.59
N THR A 197 3.80 13.64 -0.23
CA THR A 197 5.16 13.31 -0.72
C THR A 197 5.32 13.26 -2.23
N TRP A 198 4.27 13.61 -2.99
CA TRP A 198 4.41 13.76 -4.43
C TRP A 198 4.83 15.18 -4.76
N HIS A 199 6.11 15.49 -4.68
CA HIS A 199 6.67 16.64 -5.33
C HIS A 199 7.16 16.23 -6.72
N THR A 200 6.59 16.92 -7.69
CA THR A 200 6.92 16.99 -9.10
C THR A 200 8.27 16.38 -9.48
N VAL A 201 8.21 15.48 -10.50
CA VAL A 201 9.31 15.02 -11.34
C VAL A 201 10.30 14.05 -10.69
N GLY A 202 10.00 12.76 -10.80
CA GLY A 202 11.04 11.72 -10.93
C GLY A 202 11.75 11.24 -9.68
N SER A 203 11.49 11.78 -8.51
CA SER A 203 12.03 11.25 -7.25
C SER A 203 10.95 11.21 -6.15
N TRP A 204 10.76 10.04 -5.59
CA TRP A 204 10.00 9.83 -4.37
C TRP A 204 10.74 10.48 -3.21
N CYS A 205 10.38 11.71 -2.83
CA CYS A 205 10.92 12.36 -1.65
C CYS A 205 10.03 12.01 -0.46
N MET A 206 10.54 11.21 0.45
CA MET A 206 9.88 10.89 1.73
C MET A 206 10.17 12.03 2.70
N SER A 207 9.19 12.85 3.03
CA SER A 207 9.32 13.73 4.18
C SER A 207 9.11 12.91 5.45
N ASP A 208 10.18 12.68 6.21
CA ASP A 208 10.14 12.15 7.55
C ASP A 208 9.40 13.14 8.47
N LYS A 209 8.07 13.06 8.52
CA LYS A 209 7.23 13.88 9.41
C LYS A 209 7.00 13.26 10.77
N TYR A 210 7.74 12.26 11.15
CA TYR A 210 7.82 11.82 12.54
C TYR A 210 9.26 11.96 12.99
N GLY A 211 9.47 13.00 13.80
CA GLY A 211 10.74 13.25 14.47
C GLY A 211 11.27 12.02 15.19
N ASP A 212 12.55 11.90 15.12
CA ASP A 212 13.41 10.95 15.80
C ASP A 212 13.05 10.80 17.27
N ASP A 213 12.28 9.76 17.62
CA ASP A 213 12.26 9.19 18.95
C ASP A 213 12.27 7.66 18.80
N TYR A 214 13.32 7.15 18.19
CA TYR A 214 13.66 5.74 18.26
C TYR A 214 14.64 5.54 19.42
N ALA A 215 14.12 5.16 20.57
CA ALA A 215 14.95 4.61 21.63
C ALA A 215 15.27 3.16 21.25
N ASP A 216 16.54 2.78 21.29
CA ASP A 216 16.97 1.39 21.19
C ASP A 216 16.39 0.57 22.37
N SER A 217 16.46 -0.75 22.29
CA SER A 217 16.01 -1.67 23.33
C SER A 217 16.72 -1.48 24.70
N SER A 218 17.63 -0.51 24.80
CA SER A 218 18.34 -0.10 26.03
C SER A 218 17.98 1.30 26.51
N GLY A 219 17.01 2.00 25.85
CA GLY A 219 16.51 3.32 26.28
C GLY A 219 17.44 4.48 25.93
N ARG A 220 18.38 4.33 24.98
CA ARG A 220 19.27 5.40 24.54
C ARG A 220 18.75 6.06 23.27
N ASN A 221 18.55 7.39 23.29
CA ASN A 221 18.31 8.23 22.14
C ASN A 221 19.54 8.23 21.21
N ILE A 222 19.42 7.65 20.02
CA ILE A 222 20.44 7.75 18.98
C ILE A 222 20.07 8.95 18.11
N SER A 223 20.63 10.12 18.44
CA SER A 223 20.61 11.27 17.55
C SER A 223 21.49 10.98 16.33
N ARG A 224 20.90 10.84 15.15
CA ARG A 224 21.66 10.87 13.89
C ARG A 224 22.22 12.27 13.72
N SER A 225 23.55 12.38 13.73
CA SER A 225 24.29 13.59 13.37
C SER A 225 23.93 14.03 11.94
N SER A 226 23.69 15.31 11.82
CA SER A 226 23.42 16.11 10.66
C SER A 226 24.43 15.92 9.51
N ASP A 227 24.10 15.05 8.55
CA ASP A 227 24.71 15.03 7.22
C ASP A 227 23.66 15.21 6.10
N ALA A 228 22.62 16.01 6.39
CA ALA A 228 21.59 16.38 5.40
C ALA A 228 22.02 17.54 4.47
N SER A 229 23.26 18.07 4.61
CA SER A 229 23.72 19.22 3.81
C SER A 229 24.17 18.87 2.39
N ASP A 230 24.51 17.61 2.10
CA ASP A 230 25.02 17.24 0.78
C ASP A 230 23.94 16.84 -0.25
N ASN A 231 22.76 16.45 0.20
CA ASN A 231 21.66 16.11 -0.74
C ASN A 231 20.91 17.34 -1.28
N ASN A 232 20.99 18.49 -0.59
CA ASN A 232 20.34 19.71 -1.09
C ASN A 232 21.14 20.40 -2.20
N LYS A 233 22.47 20.24 -2.22
CA LYS A 233 23.33 20.77 -3.29
C LYS A 233 23.19 20.03 -4.62
N ALA A 234 22.71 18.77 -4.60
CA ALA A 234 22.47 18.02 -5.82
C ALA A 234 21.18 18.44 -6.56
N CYS A 235 20.21 19.01 -5.84
CA CYS A 235 18.98 19.55 -6.44
C CYS A 235 19.20 20.96 -7.04
N GLU A 236 19.95 21.81 -6.38
CA GLU A 236 20.22 23.19 -6.88
C GLU A 236 21.07 23.23 -8.15
N ASN A 237 21.93 22.23 -8.38
CA ASN A 237 22.76 22.14 -9.59
C ASN A 237 22.01 21.62 -10.83
N ARG A 238 20.76 21.15 -10.73
CA ARG A 238 19.96 20.72 -11.89
C ARG A 238 19.17 21.86 -12.51
N GLU A 239 18.67 22.80 -11.74
CA GLU A 239 17.98 24.00 -12.27
C GLU A 239 18.93 24.93 -13.04
N ALA A 240 20.21 24.96 -12.68
CA ALA A 240 21.24 25.72 -13.40
C ALA A 240 21.61 25.10 -14.76
N CYS A 241 21.37 23.81 -14.97
CA CYS A 241 21.70 23.10 -16.21
C CYS A 241 20.59 23.17 -17.26
N GLU A 242 19.33 23.37 -16.85
CA GLU A 242 18.20 23.50 -17.79
C GLU A 242 18.11 24.91 -18.35
N ASN A 243 18.39 25.96 -17.56
CA ASN A 243 18.44 27.34 -18.04
C ASN A 243 19.58 27.62 -19.06
N SER A 244 20.64 26.82 -19.05
CA SER A 244 21.73 26.95 -20.02
C SER A 244 21.45 26.30 -21.37
N ARG A 245 20.36 25.51 -21.51
CA ARG A 245 19.97 24.88 -22.79
C ARG A 245 18.93 25.68 -23.57
N GLU A 246 18.19 26.56 -22.93
CA GLU A 246 17.22 27.43 -23.62
C GLU A 246 17.87 28.67 -24.26
N GLU A 247 19.03 29.14 -23.79
CA GLU A 247 19.73 30.27 -24.39
C GLU A 247 20.54 29.95 -25.66
N MET A 248 20.75 28.67 -25.98
CA MET A 248 21.51 28.30 -27.21
C MET A 248 20.64 27.91 -28.42
N ALA A 249 19.32 28.08 -28.34
CA ALA A 249 18.41 27.71 -29.43
C ALA A 249 17.80 28.93 -30.19
N CYS A 250 18.29 30.14 -29.99
CA CYS A 250 17.76 31.34 -30.64
C CYS A 250 18.73 32.05 -31.62
N ASP A 251 19.85 31.42 -32.04
CA ASP A 251 20.75 31.98 -33.07
C ASP A 251 21.05 30.90 -34.13
N GLU A 252 20.05 30.58 -34.95
CA GLU A 252 20.20 30.14 -36.37
C GLU A 252 18.88 30.36 -37.15
#